data_8f03163e5e5a3624875af524f35170a1
#
_entry.id   8f03163e5e5a3624875af524f35170a1
#
_cell.length_a   1.000
_cell.length_b   1.000
_cell.length_c   1.000
_cell.angle_alpha   90.00
_cell.angle_beta   90.00
_cell.angle_gamma   90.00
#
_symmetry.space_group_name_H-M   'P 1'
#
loop_
_entity.id
_entity.type
_entity.pdbx_description
1 polymer ?
#
loop_
_entity_poly.entity_id
_entity_poly.type
_entity_poly.pdbx_seq_one_letter_code
_entity_poly.pdbx_strand_id
1 'polypeptide(L)'
;MSHRKWDGAIAMLNLALWYRRFGEPESVLQAETTPLSPRQPGEIRVRMLFSPVNASDLIPITGAYRHRTPLPAIAGYEGVGIVTETPAAYPALLGKRVLPLRGQGTWQRYVDCPAAYAVPVPDDVDSLLAARTYINPLAAQMMLDRYPPVGKTVLLTAAGSDCAVLLGQWARQTGAEAVYGIHRSPVHAQRLAEMGIVPIAQHDTTAVNAAAAQAEVVYDATGGSLAETILSVMPETGTFVCYGLLSGQTFRQQRPLPRVAWFHIRNYLDALSAEAWQAEFRRIWPKLRASQCSDVTLYPLSEWQRAVGNYREAGRTGKPMLSMDN
;
A
#
# COMPACT_ATOMS: atom_id res chain seq x y z
N MET A 1 0.48 21.16 -57.53
CA MET A 1 0.80 19.87 -56.90
C MET A 1 1.24 20.13 -55.46
N SER A 2 0.34 19.91 -54.52
CA SER A 2 0.55 20.20 -53.09
C SER A 2 1.18 18.96 -52.44
N HIS A 3 2.44 19.09 -52.04
CA HIS A 3 3.12 18.06 -51.19
C HIS A 3 2.53 18.12 -49.77
N ARG A 4 1.63 17.21 -49.44
CA ARG A 4 1.28 16.93 -48.05
C ARG A 4 2.49 16.27 -47.41
N LYS A 5 3.16 17.00 -46.50
CA LYS A 5 4.10 16.39 -45.55
C LYS A 5 3.30 15.47 -44.63
N TRP A 6 3.60 14.21 -44.70
CA TRP A 6 3.20 13.25 -43.67
C TRP A 6 4.14 13.48 -42.47
N ASP A 7 3.68 14.23 -41.48
CA ASP A 7 4.30 14.24 -40.16
C ASP A 7 3.88 12.90 -39.47
N GLY A 8 4.59 11.83 -39.82
CA GLY A 8 4.47 10.55 -39.17
C GLY A 8 5.15 10.59 -37.81
N ALA A 9 4.57 11.29 -36.85
CA ALA A 9 4.94 11.09 -35.45
C ALA A 9 4.59 9.64 -35.08
N ILE A 10 5.61 8.82 -34.83
CA ILE A 10 5.44 7.46 -34.34
C ILE A 10 4.73 7.58 -32.99
N ALA A 11 3.47 7.11 -32.89
CA ALA A 11 2.72 7.13 -31.66
C ALA A 11 3.45 6.26 -30.61
N MET A 12 3.73 6.81 -29.44
CA MET A 12 4.25 6.04 -28.32
C MET A 12 3.18 5.05 -27.88
N LEU A 13 3.60 3.80 -27.69
CA LEU A 13 2.73 2.71 -27.24
C LEU A 13 2.82 2.53 -25.73
N ASN A 14 1.67 2.29 -25.13
CA ASN A 14 1.55 2.01 -23.70
C ASN A 14 1.00 0.62 -23.49
N LEU A 15 1.72 -0.21 -22.78
CA LEU A 15 1.25 -1.50 -22.27
C LEU A 15 0.65 -1.27 -20.89
N ALA A 16 -0.62 -1.69 -20.70
CA ALA A 16 -1.34 -1.55 -19.44
C ALA A 16 -2.15 -2.81 -19.13
N LEU A 17 -2.37 -3.06 -17.83
CA LEU A 17 -3.23 -4.13 -17.36
C LEU A 17 -4.62 -3.57 -17.07
N TRP A 18 -5.55 -3.88 -17.97
CA TRP A 18 -6.93 -3.43 -17.93
C TRP A 18 -7.85 -4.48 -17.33
N TYR A 19 -8.90 -4.03 -16.64
CA TYR A 19 -10.08 -4.86 -16.37
C TYR A 19 -11.35 -4.11 -16.77
N ARG A 20 -12.25 -4.84 -17.47
CA ARG A 20 -13.48 -4.31 -18.06
C ARG A 20 -14.72 -4.84 -17.35
N ARG A 21 -14.53 -5.79 -16.47
CA ARG A 21 -15.53 -6.38 -15.58
C ARG A 21 -14.87 -6.73 -14.26
N PHE A 22 -15.66 -6.87 -13.23
CA PHE A 22 -15.20 -7.34 -11.92
C PHE A 22 -15.12 -8.86 -11.88
N GLY A 23 -14.22 -9.40 -11.10
CA GLY A 23 -14.00 -10.83 -10.90
C GLY A 23 -12.64 -11.13 -10.31
N GLU A 24 -12.24 -12.39 -10.35
CA GLU A 24 -10.90 -12.78 -9.94
C GLU A 24 -9.85 -12.10 -10.82
N PRO A 25 -8.82 -11.48 -10.24
CA PRO A 25 -7.81 -10.76 -11.02
C PRO A 25 -7.22 -11.55 -12.16
N GLU A 26 -6.87 -12.81 -11.95
CA GLU A 26 -6.29 -13.67 -12.98
C GLU A 26 -7.24 -13.95 -14.15
N SER A 27 -8.54 -13.82 -13.92
CA SER A 27 -9.56 -14.05 -14.95
C SER A 27 -9.96 -12.80 -15.71
N VAL A 28 -9.85 -11.63 -15.11
CA VAL A 28 -10.38 -10.38 -15.68
C VAL A 28 -9.33 -9.37 -16.12
N LEU A 29 -8.09 -9.45 -15.59
CA LEU A 29 -7.00 -8.60 -16.04
C LEU A 29 -6.52 -9.03 -17.43
N GLN A 30 -6.31 -8.03 -18.29
CA GLN A 30 -5.81 -8.23 -19.65
C GLN A 30 -4.73 -7.20 -19.96
N ALA A 31 -3.60 -7.68 -20.49
CA ALA A 31 -2.55 -6.82 -20.99
C ALA A 31 -2.94 -6.28 -22.36
N GLU A 32 -3.02 -4.98 -22.50
CA GLU A 32 -3.37 -4.29 -23.75
C GLU A 32 -2.33 -3.25 -24.10
N THR A 33 -1.92 -3.20 -25.37
CA THR A 33 -1.02 -2.20 -25.91
C THR A 33 -1.81 -1.21 -26.74
N THR A 34 -1.81 0.06 -26.36
CA THR A 34 -2.54 1.13 -27.05
C THR A 34 -1.64 2.34 -27.25
N PRO A 35 -1.92 3.17 -28.27
CA PRO A 35 -1.25 4.48 -28.39
C PRO A 35 -1.53 5.35 -27.15
N LEU A 36 -0.51 6.09 -26.70
CA LEU A 36 -0.69 7.08 -25.65
C LEU A 36 -1.57 8.24 -26.12
N SER A 37 -2.58 8.55 -25.32
CA SER A 37 -3.39 9.74 -25.51
C SER A 37 -2.61 11.02 -25.11
N PRO A 38 -2.96 12.19 -25.63
CA PRO A 38 -2.42 13.44 -25.15
C PRO A 38 -2.64 13.61 -23.65
N ARG A 39 -1.63 14.12 -22.96
CA ARG A 39 -1.69 14.41 -21.52
C ARG A 39 -2.70 15.55 -21.25
N GLN A 40 -3.48 15.45 -20.18
CA GLN A 40 -4.39 16.51 -19.77
C GLN A 40 -3.64 17.72 -19.16
N PRO A 41 -4.19 18.94 -19.26
CA PRO A 41 -3.61 20.10 -18.59
C PRO A 41 -3.44 19.87 -17.07
N GLY A 42 -2.31 20.30 -16.52
CA GLY A 42 -1.99 20.13 -15.09
C GLY A 42 -1.45 18.76 -14.70
N GLU A 43 -1.45 17.81 -15.60
CA GLU A 43 -0.85 16.50 -15.38
C GLU A 43 0.60 16.42 -15.85
N ILE A 44 1.37 15.56 -15.20
CA ILE A 44 2.66 15.07 -15.69
C ILE A 44 2.46 13.70 -16.33
N ARG A 45 3.38 13.32 -17.22
CA ARG A 45 3.51 11.95 -17.72
C ARG A 45 4.74 11.31 -17.14
N VAL A 46 4.56 10.12 -16.60
CA VAL A 46 5.61 9.37 -15.90
C VAL A 46 5.84 8.04 -16.61
N ARG A 47 7.09 7.79 -17.01
CA ARG A 47 7.50 6.45 -17.45
C ARG A 47 7.78 5.62 -16.22
N MET A 48 6.95 4.61 -15.99
CA MET A 48 7.02 3.76 -14.82
C MET A 48 8.27 2.88 -14.81
N LEU A 49 8.85 2.73 -13.63
CA LEU A 49 9.95 1.78 -13.35
C LEU A 49 9.42 0.55 -12.63
N PHE A 50 8.75 0.74 -11.49
CA PHE A 50 8.28 -0.35 -10.63
C PHE A 50 6.92 -0.02 -10.02
N SER A 51 6.11 -1.07 -9.84
CA SER A 51 4.84 -1.02 -9.12
C SER A 51 4.63 -2.32 -8.33
N PRO A 52 4.41 -2.26 -7.00
CA PRO A 52 4.24 -3.48 -6.20
C PRO A 52 2.85 -4.09 -6.36
N VAL A 53 2.71 -5.31 -5.86
CA VAL A 53 1.42 -5.99 -5.70
C VAL A 53 1.01 -5.95 -4.23
N ASN A 54 -0.12 -5.29 -3.95
CA ASN A 54 -0.72 -5.19 -2.62
C ASN A 54 -2.12 -5.80 -2.61
N ALA A 55 -2.65 -6.14 -1.43
CA ALA A 55 -4.06 -6.51 -1.28
C ALA A 55 -4.99 -5.44 -1.85
N SER A 56 -4.69 -4.17 -1.60
CA SER A 56 -5.47 -3.02 -2.08
C SER A 56 -5.45 -2.83 -3.60
N ASP A 57 -4.51 -3.43 -4.31
CA ASP A 57 -4.51 -3.47 -5.77
C ASP A 57 -5.48 -4.54 -6.31
N LEU A 58 -5.61 -5.66 -5.61
CA LEU A 58 -6.39 -6.82 -6.04
C LEU A 58 -7.87 -6.74 -5.63
N ILE A 59 -8.15 -6.23 -4.43
CA ILE A 59 -9.52 -6.15 -3.88
C ILE A 59 -10.48 -5.37 -4.78
N PRO A 60 -10.15 -4.19 -5.30
CA PRO A 60 -11.06 -3.44 -6.18
C PRO A 60 -11.41 -4.19 -7.47
N ILE A 61 -10.51 -5.02 -7.98
CA ILE A 61 -10.73 -5.81 -9.19
C ILE A 61 -11.86 -6.82 -8.98
N THR A 62 -12.03 -7.34 -7.77
CA THR A 62 -13.12 -8.27 -7.42
C THR A 62 -14.51 -7.62 -7.41
N GLY A 63 -14.59 -6.30 -7.41
CA GLY A 63 -15.84 -5.56 -7.34
C GLY A 63 -16.27 -5.18 -5.92
N ALA A 64 -15.41 -5.39 -4.92
CA ALA A 64 -15.68 -4.98 -3.52
C ALA A 64 -15.99 -3.48 -3.40
N TYR A 65 -15.44 -2.66 -4.28
CA TYR A 65 -15.65 -1.21 -4.34
C TYR A 65 -16.28 -0.76 -5.66
N ARG A 66 -17.18 -1.56 -6.23
CA ARG A 66 -17.81 -1.28 -7.52
C ARG A 66 -18.55 0.05 -7.59
N HIS A 67 -19.08 0.51 -6.48
CA HIS A 67 -19.79 1.79 -6.38
C HIS A 67 -18.89 3.02 -6.63
N ARG A 68 -17.58 2.86 -6.53
CA ARG A 68 -16.60 3.94 -6.73
C ARG A 68 -15.47 3.59 -7.70
N THR A 69 -15.56 2.46 -8.39
CA THR A 69 -14.56 2.00 -9.35
C THR A 69 -15.19 1.98 -10.74
N PRO A 70 -15.02 3.05 -11.54
CA PRO A 70 -15.54 3.08 -12.90
C PRO A 70 -14.77 2.12 -13.80
N LEU A 71 -15.48 1.44 -14.69
CA LEU A 71 -14.91 0.55 -15.69
C LEU A 71 -14.98 1.19 -17.08
N PRO A 72 -14.02 0.95 -17.98
CA PRO A 72 -12.82 0.13 -17.80
C PRO A 72 -11.80 0.83 -16.90
N ALA A 73 -10.97 0.04 -16.19
CA ALA A 73 -9.96 0.56 -15.29
C ALA A 73 -8.61 -0.13 -15.50
N ILE A 74 -7.53 0.58 -15.17
CA ILE A 74 -6.18 0.04 -15.12
C ILE A 74 -5.87 -0.29 -13.66
N ALA A 75 -5.28 -1.45 -13.41
CA ALA A 75 -4.93 -1.91 -12.07
C ALA A 75 -3.72 -1.15 -11.49
N GLY A 76 -3.56 -1.24 -10.17
CA GLY A 76 -2.43 -0.69 -9.43
C GLY A 76 -2.67 0.71 -8.88
N TYR A 77 -2.11 0.99 -7.70
CA TYR A 77 -2.32 2.26 -7.00
C TYR A 77 -1.04 2.98 -6.61
N GLU A 78 0.10 2.31 -6.60
CA GLU A 78 1.37 2.93 -6.26
C GLU A 78 2.51 2.45 -7.16
N GLY A 79 3.58 3.22 -7.18
CA GLY A 79 4.77 2.89 -7.95
C GLY A 79 5.72 4.08 -8.00
N VAL A 80 6.79 3.91 -8.78
CA VAL A 80 7.81 4.93 -9.03
C VAL A 80 8.13 4.97 -10.51
N GLY A 81 8.39 6.15 -11.01
CA GLY A 81 8.81 6.36 -12.39
C GLY A 81 9.54 7.68 -12.60
N ILE A 82 9.89 7.94 -13.83
CA ILE A 82 10.62 9.13 -14.26
C ILE A 82 9.68 10.03 -15.08
N VAL A 83 9.62 11.30 -14.72
CA VAL A 83 8.80 12.28 -15.43
C VAL A 83 9.36 12.54 -16.83
N THR A 84 8.56 12.27 -17.87
CA THR A 84 8.91 12.49 -19.27
C THR A 84 8.27 13.72 -19.87
N GLU A 85 7.14 14.18 -19.32
CA GLU A 85 6.45 15.40 -19.72
C GLU A 85 5.91 16.11 -18.48
N THR A 86 6.00 17.44 -18.46
CA THR A 86 5.52 18.25 -17.33
C THR A 86 4.88 19.54 -17.83
N PRO A 87 3.84 20.06 -17.15
CA PRO A 87 3.30 21.38 -17.47
C PRO A 87 4.28 22.50 -17.11
N ALA A 88 4.13 23.65 -17.76
CA ALA A 88 5.03 24.79 -17.57
C ALA A 88 5.13 25.27 -16.10
N ALA A 89 4.10 25.05 -15.30
CA ALA A 89 4.10 25.41 -13.88
C ALA A 89 5.02 24.53 -13.01
N TYR A 90 5.48 23.37 -13.51
CA TYR A 90 6.29 22.40 -12.77
C TYR A 90 7.55 21.99 -13.55
N PRO A 91 8.36 22.93 -14.05
CA PRO A 91 9.50 22.59 -14.93
C PRO A 91 10.57 21.75 -14.21
N ALA A 92 10.69 21.89 -12.90
CA ALA A 92 11.66 21.15 -12.09
C ALA A 92 11.39 19.65 -11.99
N LEU A 93 10.18 19.18 -12.32
CA LEU A 93 9.83 17.76 -12.27
C LEU A 93 10.38 16.97 -13.44
N LEU A 94 10.65 17.60 -14.58
CA LEU A 94 11.13 16.91 -15.77
C LEU A 94 12.41 16.11 -15.48
N GLY A 95 12.41 14.83 -15.84
CA GLY A 95 13.54 13.91 -15.61
C GLY A 95 13.71 13.43 -14.17
N LYS A 96 12.87 13.86 -13.25
CA LYS A 96 12.93 13.45 -11.84
C LYS A 96 12.19 12.14 -11.61
N ARG A 97 12.66 11.38 -10.61
CA ARG A 97 11.89 10.23 -10.09
C ARG A 97 10.79 10.75 -9.20
N VAL A 98 9.58 10.25 -9.44
CA VAL A 98 8.39 10.60 -8.65
C VAL A 98 7.55 9.36 -8.34
N LEU A 99 6.73 9.49 -7.30
CA LEU A 99 5.59 8.60 -7.07
C LEU A 99 4.41 9.21 -7.82
N PRO A 100 3.88 8.56 -8.88
CA PRO A 100 2.79 9.12 -9.69
C PRO A 100 1.44 8.79 -9.07
N LEU A 101 1.12 9.44 -7.98
CA LEU A 101 -0.05 9.15 -7.14
C LEU A 101 -1.26 9.97 -7.56
N ARG A 102 -2.46 9.43 -7.25
CA ARG A 102 -3.77 10.04 -7.52
C ARG A 102 -4.10 10.20 -9.01
N GLY A 103 -3.41 9.48 -9.86
CA GLY A 103 -3.67 9.41 -11.30
C GLY A 103 -4.40 8.14 -11.69
N GLN A 104 -4.14 7.73 -12.91
CA GLN A 104 -4.58 6.44 -13.45
C GLN A 104 -3.87 5.28 -12.75
N GLY A 105 -4.32 4.04 -12.99
CA GLY A 105 -3.68 2.84 -12.46
C GLY A 105 -2.20 2.74 -12.80
N THR A 106 -1.42 2.15 -11.89
CA THR A 106 0.05 2.13 -11.99
C THR A 106 0.61 0.88 -12.66
N TRP A 107 -0.22 -0.13 -12.94
CA TRP A 107 0.23 -1.33 -13.65
C TRP A 107 0.22 -1.09 -15.16
N GLN A 108 1.03 -0.14 -15.57
CA GLN A 108 1.23 0.25 -16.96
C GLN A 108 2.60 0.93 -17.15
N ARG A 109 3.04 1.04 -18.38
CA ARG A 109 4.34 1.66 -18.69
C ARG A 109 4.37 3.17 -18.49
N TYR A 110 3.26 3.85 -18.76
CA TYR A 110 3.15 5.30 -18.60
C TYR A 110 1.92 5.65 -17.77
N VAL A 111 2.09 6.55 -16.82
CA VAL A 111 1.01 7.08 -15.97
C VAL A 111 0.94 8.58 -16.12
N ASP A 112 -0.27 9.09 -16.39
CA ASP A 112 -0.56 10.51 -16.29
C ASP A 112 -1.20 10.78 -14.92
N CYS A 113 -0.68 11.76 -14.19
CA CYS A 113 -1.18 12.11 -12.87
C CYS A 113 -1.06 13.61 -12.59
N PRO A 114 -1.86 14.15 -11.64
CA PRO A 114 -1.77 15.56 -11.28
C PRO A 114 -0.36 15.92 -10.78
N ALA A 115 0.24 16.94 -11.40
CA ALA A 115 1.59 17.38 -11.04
C ALA A 115 1.72 17.80 -9.58
N ALA A 116 0.68 18.43 -9.02
CA ALA A 116 0.66 18.91 -7.62
C ALA A 116 0.74 17.77 -6.58
N TYR A 117 0.30 16.57 -6.93
CA TYR A 117 0.28 15.40 -6.04
C TYR A 117 1.35 14.37 -6.35
N ALA A 118 2.14 14.57 -7.41
CA ALA A 118 3.31 13.74 -7.66
C ALA A 118 4.37 13.99 -6.58
N VAL A 119 4.89 12.93 -6.00
CA VAL A 119 5.82 13.02 -4.87
C VAL A 119 7.25 12.81 -5.36
N PRO A 120 8.12 13.83 -5.29
CA PRO A 120 9.52 13.67 -5.64
C PRO A 120 10.22 12.66 -4.73
N VAL A 121 10.99 11.75 -5.33
CA VAL A 121 11.78 10.76 -4.60
C VAL A 121 13.15 11.35 -4.27
N PRO A 122 13.60 11.33 -3.00
CA PRO A 122 14.95 11.73 -2.64
C PRO A 122 16.01 10.91 -3.38
N ASP A 123 17.12 11.54 -3.76
CA ASP A 123 18.16 10.90 -4.56
C ASP A 123 18.79 9.68 -3.88
N ASP A 124 18.84 9.66 -2.54
CA ASP A 124 19.39 8.58 -1.73
C ASP A 124 18.43 7.42 -1.45
N VAL A 125 17.19 7.52 -1.91
CA VAL A 125 16.21 6.43 -1.81
C VAL A 125 16.20 5.62 -3.09
N ASP A 126 16.42 4.31 -2.98
CA ASP A 126 16.38 3.43 -4.15
C ASP A 126 14.95 3.28 -4.69
N SER A 127 14.86 2.94 -5.97
CA SER A 127 13.56 2.89 -6.65
C SER A 127 12.64 1.76 -6.18
N LEU A 128 13.19 0.64 -5.71
CA LEU A 128 12.37 -0.46 -5.18
C LEU A 128 11.72 -0.10 -3.85
N LEU A 129 12.43 0.64 -3.00
CA LEU A 129 11.87 1.17 -1.77
C LEU A 129 10.86 2.28 -2.06
N ALA A 130 11.20 3.20 -2.96
CA ALA A 130 10.32 4.29 -3.36
C ALA A 130 8.97 3.80 -3.90
N ALA A 131 8.97 2.73 -4.70
CA ALA A 131 7.76 2.19 -5.31
C ALA A 131 6.68 1.76 -4.30
N ARG A 132 7.05 1.47 -3.06
CA ARG A 132 6.15 0.99 -2.00
C ARG A 132 6.01 1.97 -0.83
N THR A 133 6.14 3.25 -1.11
CA THR A 133 6.13 4.31 -0.07
C THR A 133 4.73 4.82 0.26
N TYR A 134 3.74 4.63 -0.61
CA TYR A 134 2.42 5.23 -0.46
C TYR A 134 1.47 4.38 0.40
N ILE A 135 1.09 3.19 -0.06
CA ILE A 135 -0.05 2.42 0.51
C ILE A 135 0.21 2.09 1.98
N ASN A 136 1.24 1.33 2.28
CA ASN A 136 1.51 0.87 3.65
C ASN A 136 2.14 1.95 4.53
N PRO A 137 3.15 2.71 4.10
CA PRO A 137 3.75 3.74 4.94
C PRO A 137 2.80 4.88 5.30
N LEU A 138 2.00 5.38 4.36
CA LEU A 138 1.07 6.47 4.66
C LEU A 138 -0.05 6.00 5.57
N ALA A 139 -0.59 4.80 5.37
CA ALA A 139 -1.58 4.20 6.27
C ALA A 139 -1.02 4.02 7.68
N ALA A 140 0.19 3.49 7.82
CA ALA A 140 0.86 3.34 9.11
C ALA A 140 1.05 4.68 9.81
N GLN A 141 1.56 5.70 9.10
CA GLN A 141 1.76 7.04 9.66
C GLN A 141 0.45 7.66 10.14
N MET A 142 -0.60 7.61 9.34
CA MET A 142 -1.90 8.16 9.70
C MET A 142 -2.54 7.43 10.88
N MET A 143 -2.42 6.11 10.95
CA MET A 143 -2.93 5.35 12.11
C MET A 143 -2.19 5.69 13.39
N LEU A 144 -0.87 5.80 13.35
CA LEU A 144 -0.07 6.17 14.52
C LEU A 144 -0.33 7.61 14.99
N ASP A 145 -0.57 8.53 14.06
CA ASP A 145 -0.93 9.91 14.40
C ASP A 145 -2.32 10.00 15.07
N ARG A 146 -3.29 9.22 14.59
CA ARG A 146 -4.67 9.25 15.10
C ARG A 146 -4.88 8.42 16.35
N TYR A 147 -4.16 7.33 16.48
CA TYR A 147 -4.23 6.38 17.59
C TYR A 147 -2.84 6.15 18.17
N PRO A 148 -2.28 7.15 18.87
CA PRO A 148 -0.86 7.16 19.26
C PRO A 148 -0.51 6.00 20.21
N PRO A 149 0.61 5.32 19.96
CA PRO A 149 1.07 4.20 20.76
C PRO A 149 1.98 4.58 21.93
N VAL A 150 2.30 5.85 22.12
CA VAL A 150 3.26 6.33 23.11
C VAL A 150 2.87 5.87 24.52
N GLY A 151 3.77 5.21 25.23
CA GLY A 151 3.58 4.72 26.59
C GLY A 151 2.56 3.58 26.69
N LYS A 152 2.16 2.97 25.58
CA LYS A 152 1.12 1.94 25.54
C LYS A 152 1.66 0.59 25.11
N THR A 153 0.95 -0.45 25.53
CA THR A 153 1.13 -1.80 25.01
C THR A 153 0.32 -1.95 23.72
N VAL A 154 1.01 -2.32 22.65
CA VAL A 154 0.47 -2.44 21.28
C VAL A 154 0.37 -3.89 20.89
N LEU A 155 -0.71 -4.26 20.23
CA LEU A 155 -0.91 -5.57 19.61
C LEU A 155 -1.19 -5.38 18.11
N LEU A 156 -0.45 -6.12 17.28
CA LEU A 156 -0.62 -6.17 15.83
C LEU A 156 -1.18 -7.52 15.43
N THR A 157 -2.13 -7.55 14.51
CA THR A 157 -2.52 -8.77 13.80
C THR A 157 -1.89 -8.79 12.41
N ALA A 158 -1.81 -9.96 11.78
CA ALA A 158 -1.10 -10.15 10.52
C ALA A 158 0.29 -9.46 10.57
N ALA A 159 1.03 -9.71 11.64
CA ALA A 159 2.22 -8.95 11.99
C ALA A 159 3.36 -9.05 10.97
N GLY A 160 3.37 -10.10 10.15
CA GLY A 160 4.33 -10.26 9.04
C GLY A 160 3.99 -9.46 7.79
N SER A 161 2.83 -8.79 7.74
CA SER A 161 2.42 -7.99 6.60
C SER A 161 3.22 -6.69 6.49
N ASP A 162 3.29 -6.14 5.27
CA ASP A 162 4.09 -4.94 4.99
C ASP A 162 3.66 -3.73 5.84
N CYS A 163 2.36 -3.54 6.06
CA CYS A 163 1.86 -2.45 6.90
C CYS A 163 2.18 -2.69 8.37
N ALA A 164 1.96 -3.91 8.88
CA ALA A 164 2.14 -4.22 10.29
C ALA A 164 3.61 -4.13 10.73
N VAL A 165 4.57 -4.52 9.88
CA VAL A 165 6.01 -4.38 10.23
C VAL A 165 6.42 -2.91 10.36
N LEU A 166 5.85 -2.02 9.57
CA LEU A 166 6.08 -0.58 9.71
C LEU A 166 5.39 -0.02 10.96
N LEU A 167 4.13 -0.38 11.19
CA LEU A 167 3.41 -0.01 12.42
C LEU A 167 4.19 -0.41 13.67
N GLY A 168 4.68 -1.63 13.71
CA GLY A 168 5.43 -2.15 14.87
C GLY A 168 6.73 -1.41 15.10
N GLN A 169 7.55 -1.23 14.05
CA GLN A 169 8.81 -0.51 14.16
C GLN A 169 8.60 0.95 14.56
N TRP A 170 7.65 1.63 13.93
CA TRP A 170 7.38 3.04 14.19
C TRP A 170 6.70 3.26 15.55
N ALA A 171 5.87 2.32 16.00
CA ALA A 171 5.33 2.35 17.36
C ALA A 171 6.44 2.25 18.41
N ARG A 172 7.41 1.37 18.22
CA ARG A 172 8.60 1.29 19.08
C ARG A 172 9.39 2.59 19.09
N GLN A 173 9.66 3.14 17.93
CA GLN A 173 10.42 4.39 17.77
C GLN A 173 9.72 5.59 18.42
N THR A 174 8.40 5.62 18.43
CA THR A 174 7.62 6.69 19.05
C THR A 174 7.37 6.50 20.55
N GLY A 175 7.86 5.42 21.15
CA GLY A 175 7.82 5.21 22.58
C GLY A 175 6.71 4.31 23.09
N ALA A 176 6.22 3.36 22.28
CA ALA A 176 5.37 2.28 22.78
C ALA A 176 6.12 1.51 23.88
N GLU A 177 5.43 1.13 24.94
CA GLU A 177 6.01 0.37 26.05
C GLU A 177 6.39 -1.05 25.62
N ALA A 178 5.49 -1.69 24.88
CA ALA A 178 5.70 -3.00 24.30
C ALA A 178 4.90 -3.15 23.00
N VAL A 179 5.40 -3.94 22.05
CA VAL A 179 4.71 -4.27 20.81
C VAL A 179 4.71 -5.78 20.62
N TYR A 180 3.53 -6.37 20.57
CA TYR A 180 3.28 -7.77 20.28
C TYR A 180 2.75 -7.92 18.87
N GLY A 181 3.17 -8.98 18.17
CA GLY A 181 2.75 -9.23 16.79
C GLY A 181 2.26 -10.65 16.58
N ILE A 182 0.99 -10.81 16.26
CA ILE A 182 0.38 -12.11 15.95
C ILE A 182 0.66 -12.46 14.48
N HIS A 183 1.27 -13.62 14.26
CA HIS A 183 1.59 -14.15 12.93
C HIS A 183 1.02 -15.56 12.75
N ARG A 184 0.72 -15.92 11.51
CA ARG A 184 0.28 -17.29 11.14
C ARG A 184 1.44 -18.19 10.77
N SER A 185 2.37 -17.68 9.98
CA SER A 185 3.53 -18.45 9.52
C SER A 185 4.73 -18.24 10.45
N PRO A 186 5.39 -19.32 10.91
CA PRO A 186 6.56 -19.23 11.79
C PRO A 186 7.77 -18.53 11.14
N VAL A 187 7.80 -18.39 9.81
CA VAL A 187 8.88 -17.72 9.10
C VAL A 187 9.04 -16.23 9.49
N HIS A 188 7.98 -15.63 10.04
CA HIS A 188 8.01 -14.22 10.45
C HIS A 188 8.56 -14.00 11.88
N ALA A 189 8.60 -15.04 12.71
CA ALA A 189 8.87 -14.89 14.14
C ALA A 189 10.24 -14.25 14.43
N GLN A 190 11.31 -14.76 13.83
CA GLN A 190 12.66 -14.23 14.04
C GLN A 190 12.77 -12.78 13.57
N ARG A 191 12.25 -12.48 12.40
CA ARG A 191 12.29 -11.12 11.82
C ARG A 191 11.55 -10.12 12.69
N LEU A 192 10.37 -10.48 13.21
CA LEU A 192 9.62 -9.64 14.15
C LEU A 192 10.42 -9.35 15.41
N ALA A 193 11.03 -10.39 15.99
CA ALA A 193 11.87 -10.23 17.18
C ALA A 193 13.05 -9.28 16.94
N GLU A 194 13.71 -9.37 15.80
CA GLU A 194 14.80 -8.47 15.40
C GLU A 194 14.35 -7.00 15.27
N MET A 195 13.08 -6.77 14.98
CA MET A 195 12.47 -5.43 14.93
C MET A 195 11.99 -4.92 16.30
N GLY A 196 12.17 -5.69 17.36
CA GLY A 196 11.67 -5.38 18.71
C GLY A 196 10.17 -5.64 18.88
N ILE A 197 9.59 -6.48 18.03
CA ILE A 197 8.20 -6.93 18.09
C ILE A 197 8.19 -8.34 18.67
N VAL A 198 7.46 -8.56 19.76
CA VAL A 198 7.35 -9.89 20.39
C VAL A 198 6.44 -10.76 19.53
N PRO A 199 6.95 -11.82 18.90
CA PRO A 199 6.14 -12.65 18.01
C PRO A 199 5.22 -13.58 18.82
N ILE A 200 3.97 -13.69 18.35
CA ILE A 200 2.96 -14.58 18.90
C ILE A 200 2.35 -15.40 17.77
N ALA A 201 2.42 -16.71 17.86
CA ALA A 201 1.77 -17.58 16.89
C ALA A 201 0.24 -17.50 17.06
N GLN A 202 -0.49 -17.30 15.97
CA GLN A 202 -1.95 -17.15 16.02
C GLN A 202 -2.66 -18.38 16.61
N HIS A 203 -2.10 -19.58 16.42
CA HIS A 203 -2.67 -20.82 16.99
C HIS A 203 -2.40 -20.99 18.50
N ASP A 204 -1.48 -20.23 19.07
CA ASP A 204 -1.24 -20.21 20.53
C ASP A 204 -2.28 -19.31 21.20
N THR A 205 -3.47 -19.85 21.41
CA THR A 205 -4.62 -19.12 21.98
C THR A 205 -4.33 -18.55 23.37
N THR A 206 -3.56 -19.23 24.17
CA THR A 206 -3.16 -18.74 25.51
C THR A 206 -2.31 -17.48 25.41
N ALA A 207 -1.30 -17.48 24.53
CA ALA A 207 -0.44 -16.33 24.33
C ALA A 207 -1.20 -15.15 23.67
N VAL A 208 -2.08 -15.43 22.70
CA VAL A 208 -2.95 -14.43 22.07
C VAL A 208 -3.84 -13.75 23.11
N ASN A 209 -4.53 -14.52 23.95
CA ASN A 209 -5.39 -13.97 25.00
C ASN A 209 -4.59 -13.15 26.03
N ALA A 210 -3.42 -13.63 26.44
CA ALA A 210 -2.56 -12.91 27.39
C ALA A 210 -2.10 -11.55 26.83
N ALA A 211 -1.68 -11.49 25.58
CA ALA A 211 -1.29 -10.25 24.94
C ALA A 211 -2.48 -9.30 24.74
N ALA A 212 -3.61 -9.82 24.28
CA ALA A 212 -4.83 -9.02 24.08
C ALA A 212 -5.35 -8.43 25.39
N ALA A 213 -5.26 -9.14 26.51
CA ALA A 213 -5.68 -8.65 27.82
C ALA A 213 -4.84 -7.46 28.33
N GLN A 214 -3.66 -7.25 27.79
CA GLN A 214 -2.78 -6.13 28.12
C GLN A 214 -2.75 -5.02 27.05
N ALA A 215 -3.36 -5.26 25.90
CA ALA A 215 -3.28 -4.34 24.76
C ALA A 215 -4.13 -3.11 24.98
N GLU A 216 -3.49 -1.96 24.96
CA GLU A 216 -4.13 -0.65 25.06
C GLU A 216 -4.46 -0.08 23.68
N VAL A 217 -3.70 -0.47 22.65
CA VAL A 217 -3.98 -0.19 21.24
C VAL A 217 -3.76 -1.45 20.43
N VAL A 218 -4.76 -1.83 19.64
CA VAL A 218 -4.66 -2.91 18.66
C VAL A 218 -4.79 -2.33 17.27
N TYR A 219 -3.86 -2.68 16.39
CA TYR A 219 -3.97 -2.43 14.94
C TYR A 219 -4.26 -3.76 14.27
N ASP A 220 -5.50 -3.91 13.80
CA ASP A 220 -6.00 -5.17 13.23
C ASP A 220 -6.21 -5.07 11.73
N ALA A 221 -5.55 -6.00 11.00
CA ALA A 221 -5.71 -6.17 9.56
C ALA A 221 -6.55 -7.41 9.20
N THR A 222 -6.93 -8.22 10.19
CA THR A 222 -7.47 -9.57 9.96
C THR A 222 -8.99 -9.61 10.03
N GLY A 223 -9.60 -9.00 11.04
CA GLY A 223 -11.02 -9.13 11.31
C GLY A 223 -11.39 -10.54 11.79
N GLY A 224 -12.62 -10.96 11.53
CA GLY A 224 -13.11 -12.31 11.77
C GLY A 224 -13.02 -12.76 13.23
N SER A 225 -12.84 -14.05 13.44
CA SER A 225 -12.80 -14.67 14.78
C SER A 225 -11.63 -14.18 15.63
N LEU A 226 -10.48 -13.86 15.04
CA LEU A 226 -9.35 -13.33 15.78
C LEU A 226 -9.68 -11.96 16.40
N ALA A 227 -10.32 -11.08 15.63
CA ALA A 227 -10.78 -9.79 16.14
C ALA A 227 -11.78 -9.95 17.30
N GLU A 228 -12.72 -10.87 17.18
CA GLU A 228 -13.69 -11.16 18.24
C GLU A 228 -13.01 -11.68 19.52
N THR A 229 -12.04 -12.57 19.39
CA THR A 229 -11.25 -13.09 20.51
C THR A 229 -10.50 -11.95 21.22
N ILE A 230 -9.81 -11.09 20.47
CA ILE A 230 -9.05 -9.97 21.02
C ILE A 230 -9.99 -9.01 21.76
N LEU A 231 -11.08 -8.61 21.11
CA LEU A 231 -12.07 -7.68 21.69
C LEU A 231 -12.72 -8.22 22.96
N SER A 232 -12.85 -9.54 23.09
CA SER A 232 -13.49 -10.16 24.26
C SER A 232 -12.67 -10.03 25.54
N VAL A 233 -11.35 -9.85 25.44
CA VAL A 233 -10.42 -9.81 26.58
C VAL A 233 -9.66 -8.49 26.72
N MET A 234 -9.74 -7.59 25.76
CA MET A 234 -9.09 -6.29 25.81
C MET A 234 -9.56 -5.45 27.01
N PRO A 235 -8.68 -4.61 27.58
CA PRO A 235 -9.10 -3.58 28.53
C PRO A 235 -10.16 -2.65 27.92
N GLU A 236 -11.15 -2.28 28.72
CA GLU A 236 -12.25 -1.38 28.28
C GLU A 236 -11.73 0.01 27.89
N THR A 237 -10.61 0.44 28.44
CA THR A 237 -9.96 1.72 28.12
C THR A 237 -9.15 1.68 26.82
N GLY A 238 -8.97 0.52 26.22
CA GLY A 238 -8.22 0.33 24.99
C GLY A 238 -8.95 0.83 23.73
N THR A 239 -8.21 0.87 22.64
CA THR A 239 -8.73 1.18 21.30
C THR A 239 -8.34 0.08 20.33
N PHE A 240 -9.34 -0.45 19.63
CA PHE A 240 -9.16 -1.44 18.59
C PHE A 240 -9.35 -0.77 17.22
N VAL A 241 -8.26 -0.68 16.45
CA VAL A 241 -8.26 -0.06 15.13
C VAL A 241 -8.26 -1.14 14.06
N CYS A 242 -9.37 -1.28 13.36
CA CYS A 242 -9.48 -2.19 12.21
C CYS A 242 -9.17 -1.45 10.93
N TYR A 243 -8.12 -1.88 10.21
CA TYR A 243 -7.73 -1.28 8.94
C TYR A 243 -7.78 -2.26 7.76
N GLY A 244 -8.20 -3.49 7.99
CA GLY A 244 -8.35 -4.50 6.95
C GLY A 244 -9.14 -5.70 7.43
N LEU A 245 -9.56 -6.52 6.48
CA LEU A 245 -10.28 -7.78 6.71
C LEU A 245 -9.64 -8.91 5.90
N LEU A 246 -8.36 -9.19 6.17
CA LEU A 246 -7.60 -10.22 5.44
C LEU A 246 -8.17 -11.64 5.60
N SER A 247 -8.94 -11.90 6.68
CA SER A 247 -9.69 -13.15 6.81
C SER A 247 -10.86 -13.28 5.85
N GLY A 248 -11.27 -12.18 5.20
CA GLY A 248 -12.49 -12.10 4.40
C GLY A 248 -13.77 -12.06 5.21
N GLN A 249 -13.69 -11.94 6.53
CA GLN A 249 -14.84 -11.96 7.44
C GLN A 249 -14.88 -10.73 8.31
N THR A 250 -16.10 -10.22 8.54
CA THR A 250 -16.36 -9.18 9.54
C THR A 250 -16.32 -9.80 10.94
N PHE A 251 -16.50 -8.96 11.96
CA PHE A 251 -16.54 -9.39 13.35
C PHE A 251 -17.64 -8.65 14.10
N ARG A 252 -18.06 -9.25 15.22
CA ARG A 252 -19.04 -8.67 16.13
C ARG A 252 -18.37 -8.28 17.42
N GLN A 253 -18.70 -7.10 17.92
CA GLN A 253 -18.32 -6.66 19.25
C GLN A 253 -19.45 -6.98 20.23
N GLN A 254 -19.18 -7.83 21.19
CA GLN A 254 -20.19 -8.27 22.17
C GLN A 254 -20.32 -7.32 23.37
N ARG A 255 -19.28 -6.54 23.63
CA ARG A 255 -19.23 -5.53 24.69
C ARG A 255 -19.22 -4.13 24.07
N PRO A 256 -19.80 -3.10 24.74
CA PRO A 256 -19.74 -1.75 24.22
C PRO A 256 -18.32 -1.15 24.20
N LEU A 257 -17.43 -1.69 25.01
CA LEU A 257 -16.02 -1.32 25.11
C LEU A 257 -15.15 -2.57 24.95
N PRO A 258 -13.90 -2.46 24.49
CA PRO A 258 -13.19 -1.23 24.14
C PRO A 258 -13.74 -0.55 22.88
N ARG A 259 -13.33 0.70 22.64
CA ARG A 259 -13.69 1.45 21.45
C ARG A 259 -13.15 0.75 20.20
N VAL A 260 -14.01 0.56 19.20
CA VAL A 260 -13.63 0.09 17.87
C VAL A 260 -13.61 1.26 16.91
N ALA A 261 -12.48 1.46 16.25
CA ALA A 261 -12.30 2.47 15.20
C ALA A 261 -12.01 1.76 13.88
N TRP A 262 -12.75 2.15 12.83
CA TRP A 262 -12.49 1.70 11.47
C TRP A 262 -11.60 2.71 10.77
N PHE A 263 -10.44 2.26 10.32
CA PHE A 263 -9.51 3.09 9.58
C PHE A 263 -9.52 2.69 8.10
N HIS A 264 -9.82 3.64 7.25
CA HIS A 264 -9.70 3.52 5.82
C HIS A 264 -9.01 4.78 5.28
N ILE A 265 -7.85 4.63 4.67
CA ILE A 265 -7.02 5.76 4.24
C ILE A 265 -7.78 6.73 3.32
N ARG A 266 -8.64 6.23 2.45
CA ARG A 266 -9.43 7.05 1.53
C ARG A 266 -10.30 8.09 2.23
N ASN A 267 -10.77 7.82 3.44
CA ASN A 267 -11.60 8.75 4.20
C ASN A 267 -10.84 10.04 4.58
N TYR A 268 -9.52 10.03 4.47
CA TYR A 268 -8.64 11.13 4.88
C TYR A 268 -7.94 11.81 3.70
N LEU A 269 -7.86 11.18 2.54
CA LEU A 269 -7.07 11.69 1.41
C LEU A 269 -7.66 12.97 0.80
N ASP A 270 -8.98 13.05 0.67
CA ASP A 270 -9.65 14.19 0.03
C ASP A 270 -9.56 15.48 0.87
N ALA A 271 -9.34 15.34 2.18
CA ALA A 271 -9.15 16.46 3.09
C ALA A 271 -7.74 17.06 3.03
N LEU A 272 -6.76 16.37 2.40
CA LEU A 272 -5.40 16.85 2.29
C LEU A 272 -5.25 17.81 1.11
N SER A 273 -4.78 19.03 1.39
CA SER A 273 -4.28 19.92 0.35
C SER A 273 -3.03 19.31 -0.31
N ALA A 274 -2.65 19.81 -1.48
CA ALA A 274 -1.42 19.38 -2.14
C ALA A 274 -0.19 19.59 -1.24
N GLU A 275 -0.13 20.69 -0.50
CA GLU A 275 0.96 20.96 0.44
C GLU A 275 0.98 19.98 1.61
N ALA A 276 -0.18 19.71 2.23
CA ALA A 276 -0.30 18.73 3.31
C ALA A 276 0.05 17.31 2.85
N TRP A 277 -0.36 16.96 1.64
CA TRP A 277 0.00 15.69 0.99
C TRP A 277 1.52 15.53 0.84
N GLN A 278 2.19 16.53 0.30
CA GLN A 278 3.66 16.53 0.16
C GLN A 278 4.34 16.47 1.54
N ALA A 279 3.81 17.17 2.54
CA ALA A 279 4.35 17.17 3.90
C ALA A 279 4.29 15.77 4.55
N GLU A 280 3.24 14.99 4.31
CA GLU A 280 3.14 13.62 4.81
C GLU A 280 4.30 12.74 4.29
N PHE A 281 4.64 12.84 3.01
CA PHE A 281 5.76 12.06 2.44
C PHE A 281 7.12 12.56 2.92
N ARG A 282 7.31 13.85 3.15
CA ARG A 282 8.54 14.36 3.77
C ARG A 282 8.78 13.78 5.16
N ARG A 283 7.72 13.50 5.91
CA ARG A 283 7.81 12.81 7.22
C ARG A 283 8.10 11.31 7.07
N ILE A 284 7.63 10.69 5.99
CA ILE A 284 7.79 9.25 5.75
C ILE A 284 9.22 8.90 5.36
N TRP A 285 9.86 9.66 4.49
CA TRP A 285 11.17 9.29 3.94
C TRP A 285 12.23 8.95 5.02
N PRO A 286 12.47 9.78 6.05
CA PRO A 286 13.45 9.44 7.09
C PRO A 286 13.12 8.17 7.85
N LYS A 287 11.85 7.97 8.17
CA LYS A 287 11.39 6.76 8.88
C LYS A 287 11.55 5.51 8.03
N LEU A 288 11.19 5.61 6.76
CA LEU A 288 11.27 4.47 5.85
C LEU A 288 12.71 4.04 5.57
N ARG A 289 13.65 5.00 5.43
CA ARG A 289 15.08 4.71 5.30
C ARG A 289 15.64 3.93 6.49
N ALA A 290 15.17 4.24 7.69
CA ALA A 290 15.60 3.59 8.93
C ALA A 290 14.85 2.28 9.23
N SER A 291 13.87 1.92 8.42
CA SER A 291 13.04 0.74 8.64
C SER A 291 13.55 -0.50 7.91
N GLN A 292 13.30 -1.65 8.51
CA GLN A 292 13.44 -2.93 7.83
C GLN A 292 12.18 -3.19 7.00
N CYS A 293 12.36 -3.48 5.73
CA CYS A 293 11.30 -3.88 4.81
C CYS A 293 11.61 -5.25 4.23
N SER A 294 10.58 -5.93 3.71
CA SER A 294 10.77 -7.22 3.04
C SER A 294 11.62 -7.07 1.78
N ASP A 295 12.34 -8.12 1.42
CA ASP A 295 12.99 -8.22 0.12
C ASP A 295 11.96 -8.11 -1.00
N VAL A 296 12.43 -7.77 -2.19
CA VAL A 296 11.60 -7.63 -3.39
C VAL A 296 11.86 -8.81 -4.32
N THR A 297 10.80 -9.37 -4.87
CA THR A 297 10.86 -10.32 -5.97
C THR A 297 10.32 -9.64 -7.23
N LEU A 298 11.18 -9.46 -8.23
CA LEU A 298 10.84 -8.76 -9.46
C LEU A 298 10.20 -9.69 -10.49
N TYR A 299 9.16 -9.18 -11.14
CA TYR A 299 8.50 -9.80 -12.28
C TYR A 299 8.34 -8.77 -13.39
N PRO A 300 8.67 -9.08 -14.65
CA PRO A 300 8.29 -8.22 -15.76
C PRO A 300 6.77 -8.00 -15.80
N LEU A 301 6.32 -6.85 -16.27
CA LEU A 301 4.88 -6.57 -16.41
C LEU A 301 4.16 -7.64 -17.22
N SER A 302 4.82 -8.20 -18.24
CA SER A 302 4.30 -9.31 -19.04
C SER A 302 4.06 -10.61 -18.26
N GLU A 303 4.68 -10.77 -17.10
CA GLU A 303 4.54 -11.93 -16.19
C GLU A 303 3.72 -11.61 -14.95
N TRP A 304 2.80 -10.68 -15.05
CA TRP A 304 1.98 -10.22 -13.93
C TRP A 304 1.22 -11.35 -13.21
N GLN A 305 0.82 -12.42 -13.93
CA GLN A 305 0.14 -13.57 -13.32
C GLN A 305 1.04 -14.24 -12.26
N ARG A 306 2.34 -14.33 -12.53
CA ARG A 306 3.31 -14.90 -11.58
C ARG A 306 3.45 -13.99 -10.34
N ALA A 307 3.44 -12.68 -10.53
CA ALA A 307 3.50 -11.72 -9.42
C ALA A 307 2.27 -11.83 -8.52
N VAL A 308 1.07 -11.90 -9.10
CA VAL A 308 -0.19 -12.09 -8.35
C VAL A 308 -0.20 -13.44 -7.64
N GLY A 309 0.24 -14.52 -8.31
CA GLY A 309 0.37 -15.84 -7.71
C GLY A 309 1.32 -15.84 -6.51
N ASN A 310 2.48 -15.21 -6.64
CA ASN A 310 3.45 -15.08 -5.54
C ASN A 310 2.87 -14.29 -4.37
N TYR A 311 2.12 -13.21 -4.63
CA TYR A 311 1.45 -12.46 -3.58
C TYR A 311 0.53 -13.34 -2.70
N ARG A 312 -0.14 -14.34 -3.31
CA ARG A 312 -1.09 -15.25 -2.64
C ARG A 312 -0.44 -16.41 -1.92
N GLU A 313 0.86 -16.64 -2.08
CA GLU A 313 1.58 -17.73 -1.42
C GLU A 313 1.59 -17.55 0.11
N ALA A 314 1.22 -18.60 0.83
CA ALA A 314 1.29 -18.61 2.29
C ALA A 314 2.75 -18.53 2.77
N GLY A 315 3.01 -17.71 3.78
CA GLY A 315 4.36 -17.54 4.33
C GLY A 315 5.33 -16.81 3.41
N ARG A 316 4.83 -16.05 2.44
CA ARG A 316 5.64 -15.22 1.56
C ARG A 316 6.50 -14.25 2.37
N THR A 317 7.79 -14.18 2.06
CA THR A 317 8.76 -13.29 2.72
C THR A 317 9.19 -12.11 1.85
N GLY A 318 9.06 -12.22 0.54
CA GLY A 318 9.37 -11.17 -0.42
C GLY A 318 8.14 -10.42 -0.91
N LYS A 319 8.32 -9.15 -1.28
CA LYS A 319 7.28 -8.31 -1.90
C LYS A 319 7.29 -8.52 -3.41
N PRO A 320 6.21 -9.03 -4.02
CA PRO A 320 6.12 -9.06 -5.48
C PRO A 320 6.09 -7.64 -6.04
N MET A 321 6.90 -7.40 -7.06
CA MET A 321 7.07 -6.10 -7.68
C MET A 321 7.09 -6.25 -9.19
N LEU A 322 6.26 -5.49 -9.88
CA LEU A 322 6.25 -5.43 -11.34
C LEU A 322 7.33 -4.46 -11.82
N SER A 323 8.15 -4.93 -12.75
CA SER A 323 9.12 -4.11 -13.49
C SER A 323 8.52 -3.73 -14.84
N MET A 324 8.54 -2.45 -15.16
CA MET A 324 7.94 -1.91 -16.39
C MET A 324 8.91 -1.91 -17.57
N ASP A 325 10.21 -2.02 -17.29
CA ASP A 325 11.23 -2.19 -18.33
C ASP A 325 11.30 -3.67 -18.74
N ASN A 326 11.30 -3.90 -20.04
CA ASN A 326 11.57 -5.21 -20.64
C ASN A 326 13.03 -5.33 -20.98
#